data_03513b80dabedffb69f45833f5bc2c0f
#
_entry.id   03513b80dabedffb69f45833f5bc2c0f
#
_cell.length_a   1.000
_cell.length_b   1.000
_cell.length_c   1.000
_cell.angle_alpha   90.00
_cell.angle_beta   90.00
_cell.angle_gamma   90.00
#
_symmetry.space_group_name_H-M   'P 1'
#
loop_
_entity.id
_entity.type
_entity.pdbx_description
1 polymer ?
#
loop_
_entity_poly.entity_id
_entity_poly.type
_entity_poly.pdbx_seq_one_letter_code
_entity_poly.pdbx_strand_id
1 'polypeptide(L)'
;MKNFWKNKKVLITGHTGFKGSWLSLLLKYLDCEIFGISSEKREGIYNLSSVDTILNKELFIDISDINKNKIFQTAIKDFDPEIVFHFAAQSLVIEGFKNPRKTLTSNIIGPFNLIE
;
A
#
# COMPACT_ATOMS: atom_id res chain seq x y z
N MET A 1 11.56 -20.66 -5.00
CA MET A 1 11.00 -19.39 -4.52
C MET A 1 10.41 -18.54 -5.64
N LYS A 2 11.14 -18.31 -6.73
CA LYS A 2 10.64 -17.54 -7.88
C LYS A 2 9.36 -18.13 -8.51
N ASN A 3 9.26 -19.44 -8.59
CA ASN A 3 8.07 -20.11 -9.16
C ASN A 3 6.80 -19.88 -8.36
N PHE A 4 6.90 -19.77 -7.04
CA PHE A 4 5.75 -19.44 -6.18
C PHE A 4 5.21 -18.05 -6.47
N TRP A 5 6.11 -17.06 -6.61
CA TRP A 5 5.75 -15.65 -6.75
C TRP A 5 5.35 -15.25 -8.17
N LYS A 6 5.81 -15.99 -9.16
CA LYS A 6 5.57 -15.65 -10.56
C LYS A 6 4.08 -15.49 -10.85
N ASN A 7 3.72 -14.33 -11.39
CA ASN A 7 2.34 -13.95 -11.72
C ASN A 7 1.40 -13.85 -10.52
N LYS A 8 1.89 -13.92 -9.27
CA LYS A 8 1.08 -13.65 -8.09
C LYS A 8 0.61 -12.21 -8.10
N LYS A 9 -0.65 -12.01 -7.78
CA LYS A 9 -1.24 -10.68 -7.62
C LYS A 9 -1.07 -10.21 -6.18
N VAL A 10 -0.28 -9.18 -5.97
CA VAL A 10 0.08 -8.68 -4.64
C VAL A 10 -0.37 -7.23 -4.48
N LEU A 11 -1.13 -6.99 -3.44
CA LEU A 11 -1.50 -5.64 -3.01
C LEU A 11 -0.54 -5.17 -1.92
N ILE A 12 -0.01 -3.97 -2.07
CA ILE A 12 0.82 -3.31 -1.06
C ILE A 12 0.16 -1.99 -0.67
N THR A 13 -0.26 -1.85 0.59
CA THR A 13 -0.63 -0.54 1.13
C THR A 13 0.61 0.11 1.73
N GLY A 14 0.79 1.42 1.50
CA GLY A 14 1.99 2.12 1.92
C GLY A 14 3.20 1.86 1.02
N HIS A 15 2.96 1.59 -0.24
CA HIS A 15 4.02 1.27 -1.21
C HIS A 15 4.99 2.43 -1.47
N THR A 16 4.62 3.68 -1.16
CA THR A 16 5.51 4.84 -1.34
C THR A 16 6.46 5.03 -0.16
N GLY A 17 6.25 4.34 0.96
CA GLY A 17 7.14 4.35 2.10
C GLY A 17 8.40 3.51 1.87
N PHE A 18 9.33 3.55 2.84
CA PHE A 18 10.60 2.85 2.74
C PHE A 18 10.43 1.34 2.53
N LYS A 19 9.71 0.68 3.43
CA LYS A 19 9.49 -0.79 3.35
C LYS A 19 8.68 -1.18 2.11
N GLY A 20 7.62 -0.43 1.83
CA GLY A 20 6.74 -0.72 0.69
C GLY A 20 7.46 -0.56 -0.65
N SER A 21 8.33 0.44 -0.79
CA SER A 21 9.11 0.66 -1.99
C SER A 21 10.11 -0.48 -2.22
N TRP A 22 10.86 -0.88 -1.20
CA TRP A 22 11.80 -2.01 -1.30
C TRP A 22 11.08 -3.32 -1.60
N LEU A 23 9.94 -3.56 -0.95
CA LEU A 23 9.15 -4.76 -1.23
C LEU A 23 8.64 -4.77 -2.68
N SER A 24 8.19 -3.63 -3.19
CA SER A 24 7.75 -3.51 -4.58
C SER A 24 8.85 -3.90 -5.57
N LEU A 25 10.07 -3.44 -5.33
CA LEU A 25 11.24 -3.79 -6.17
C LEU A 25 11.52 -5.30 -6.10
N LEU A 26 11.49 -5.88 -4.90
CA LEU A 26 11.71 -7.33 -4.72
C LEU A 26 10.62 -8.15 -5.44
N LEU A 27 9.37 -7.79 -5.27
CA LEU A 27 8.26 -8.51 -5.89
C LEU A 27 8.28 -8.39 -7.41
N LYS A 28 8.72 -7.25 -7.93
CA LYS A 28 8.94 -7.10 -9.38
C LYS A 28 10.05 -8.04 -9.87
N TYR A 29 11.14 -8.15 -9.13
CA TYR A 29 12.20 -9.10 -9.44
C TYR A 29 11.69 -10.55 -9.44
N LEU A 30 10.69 -10.86 -8.62
CA LEU A 30 10.06 -12.18 -8.54
C LEU A 30 8.91 -12.37 -9.55
N ASP A 31 8.74 -11.45 -10.48
CA ASP A 31 7.72 -11.48 -11.54
C ASP A 31 6.27 -11.45 -11.03
N CYS A 32 6.02 -10.79 -9.90
CA CYS A 32 4.66 -10.55 -9.40
C CYS A 32 3.94 -9.45 -10.17
N GLU A 33 2.61 -9.50 -10.16
CA GLU A 33 1.77 -8.35 -10.49
C GLU A 33 1.52 -7.55 -9.21
N ILE A 34 1.75 -6.24 -9.24
CA ILE A 34 1.74 -5.40 -8.04
C ILE A 34 0.73 -4.27 -8.16
N PHE A 35 -0.14 -4.16 -7.16
CA PHE A 35 -1.02 -3.02 -6.97
C PHE A 35 -0.58 -2.26 -5.71
N GLY A 36 -0.22 -0.99 -5.86
CA GLY A 36 0.19 -0.12 -4.76
C GLY A 36 -0.91 0.87 -4.37
N ILE A 37 -1.22 0.96 -3.09
CA ILE A 37 -2.12 1.97 -2.53
C ILE A 37 -1.37 2.78 -1.47
N SER A 38 -1.40 4.09 -1.57
CA SER A 38 -0.85 5.02 -0.57
C SER A 38 -1.67 6.29 -0.54
N SER A 39 -1.61 7.02 0.58
CA SER A 39 -2.28 8.31 0.69
C SER A 39 -1.60 9.39 -0.15
N GLU A 40 -0.29 9.29 -0.33
CA GLU A 40 0.49 10.29 -1.05
C GLU A 40 1.78 9.71 -1.61
N LYS A 41 2.33 10.39 -2.61
CA LYS A 41 3.69 10.12 -3.08
C LYS A 41 4.69 10.58 -2.03
N ARG A 42 5.76 9.82 -1.86
CA ARG A 42 6.83 10.17 -0.94
C ARG A 42 8.17 10.23 -1.67
N GLU A 43 9.01 11.15 -1.22
CA GLU A 43 10.40 11.17 -1.64
C GLU A 43 11.18 10.03 -0.98
N GLY A 44 12.29 9.63 -1.59
CA GLY A 44 13.13 8.53 -1.12
C GLY A 44 13.20 7.39 -2.12
N ILE A 45 13.17 6.15 -1.65
CA ILE A 45 13.30 4.97 -2.52
C ILE A 45 12.21 4.95 -3.59
N TYR A 46 11.00 5.36 -3.28
CA TYR A 46 9.89 5.35 -4.23
C TYR A 46 10.21 6.14 -5.52
N ASN A 47 10.65 7.38 -5.40
CA ASN A 47 10.95 8.19 -6.57
C ASN A 47 12.36 7.96 -7.11
N LEU A 48 13.36 7.71 -6.26
CA LEU A 48 14.72 7.44 -6.69
C LEU A 48 14.85 6.17 -7.55
N SER A 49 14.05 5.15 -7.23
CA SER A 49 14.02 3.88 -7.94
C SER A 49 12.88 3.75 -8.94
N SER A 50 12.15 4.84 -9.20
CA SER A 50 11.03 4.86 -10.15
C SER A 50 10.03 3.73 -9.92
N VAL A 51 9.65 3.50 -8.66
CA VAL A 51 8.74 2.41 -8.27
C VAL A 51 7.41 2.48 -9.03
N ASP A 52 6.91 3.67 -9.30
CA ASP A 52 5.69 3.87 -10.08
C ASP A 52 5.72 3.19 -11.46
N THR A 53 6.90 3.05 -12.06
CA THR A 53 7.04 2.45 -13.39
C THR A 53 6.95 0.93 -13.39
N ILE A 54 7.12 0.28 -12.24
CA ILE A 54 7.11 -1.18 -12.12
C ILE A 54 5.79 -1.75 -11.61
N LEU A 55 4.86 -0.88 -11.18
CA LEU A 55 3.56 -1.28 -10.67
C LEU A 55 2.58 -1.57 -11.82
N ASN A 56 1.77 -2.60 -11.67
CA ASN A 56 0.68 -2.90 -12.61
C ASN A 56 -0.51 -1.97 -12.37
N LYS A 57 -0.72 -1.54 -11.13
CA LYS A 57 -1.78 -0.60 -10.76
C LYS A 57 -1.32 0.24 -9.57
N GLU A 58 -1.72 1.50 -9.55
CA GLU A 58 -1.41 2.42 -8.46
C GLU A 58 -2.62 3.30 -8.15
N LEU A 59 -2.90 3.49 -6.86
CA LEU A 59 -3.99 4.34 -6.39
C LEU A 59 -3.50 5.19 -5.21
N PHE A 60 -3.71 6.51 -5.29
CA PHE A 60 -3.44 7.42 -4.19
C PHE A 60 -4.74 7.75 -3.48
N ILE A 61 -4.93 7.16 -2.31
CA ILE A 61 -6.14 7.31 -1.50
C ILE A 61 -5.82 7.01 -0.04
N ASP A 62 -6.45 7.75 0.86
CA ASP A 62 -6.41 7.42 2.28
C ASP A 62 -7.43 6.32 2.57
N ILE A 63 -6.95 5.12 2.89
CA ILE A 63 -7.82 3.98 3.17
C ILE A 63 -8.66 4.13 4.45
N SER A 64 -8.32 5.11 5.31
CA SER A 64 -9.12 5.44 6.48
C SER A 64 -10.29 6.38 6.18
N ASP A 65 -10.34 6.96 4.98
CA ASP A 65 -11.41 7.86 4.56
C ASP A 65 -12.65 7.08 4.14
N ILE A 66 -13.66 7.09 5.00
CA ILE A 66 -14.92 6.38 4.77
C ILE A 66 -15.65 6.84 3.50
N ASN A 67 -15.48 8.09 3.09
CA ASN A 67 -16.12 8.62 1.88
C ASN A 67 -15.53 8.04 0.59
N LYS A 68 -14.35 7.45 0.68
CA LYS A 68 -13.62 6.86 -0.45
C LYS A 68 -13.60 5.34 -0.43
N ASN A 69 -14.28 4.71 0.53
CA ASN A 69 -14.33 3.25 0.68
C ASN A 69 -14.72 2.53 -0.62
N LYS A 70 -15.75 3.01 -1.30
CA LYS A 70 -16.20 2.40 -2.55
C LYS A 70 -15.12 2.37 -3.63
N ILE A 71 -14.34 3.45 -3.73
CA ILE A 71 -13.31 3.60 -4.76
C ILE A 71 -12.23 2.53 -4.59
N PHE A 72 -11.67 2.40 -3.39
CA PHE A 72 -10.59 1.44 -3.21
C PHE A 72 -11.09 0.00 -3.09
N GLN A 73 -12.27 -0.24 -2.52
CA GLN A 73 -12.86 -1.58 -2.50
C GLN A 73 -13.12 -2.10 -3.91
N THR A 74 -13.66 -1.27 -4.80
CA THR A 74 -13.83 -1.62 -6.21
C THR A 74 -12.49 -1.91 -6.88
N ALA A 75 -11.50 -1.06 -6.66
CA ALA A 75 -10.17 -1.24 -7.22
C ALA A 75 -9.49 -2.53 -6.74
N ILE A 76 -9.61 -2.86 -5.45
CA ILE A 76 -9.09 -4.11 -4.89
C ILE A 76 -9.82 -5.31 -5.49
N LYS A 77 -11.14 -5.25 -5.57
CA LYS A 77 -11.95 -6.32 -6.14
C LYS A 77 -11.60 -6.59 -7.60
N ASP A 78 -11.42 -5.54 -8.39
CA ASP A 78 -11.04 -5.66 -9.81
C ASP A 78 -9.64 -6.25 -9.99
N PHE A 79 -8.70 -5.89 -9.13
CA PHE A 79 -7.36 -6.45 -9.15
C PHE A 79 -7.33 -7.89 -8.64
N ASP A 80 -8.17 -8.21 -7.66
CA ASP A 80 -8.29 -9.53 -7.05
C ASP A 80 -6.95 -10.06 -6.49
N PRO A 81 -6.36 -9.37 -5.50
CA PRO A 81 -5.06 -9.77 -4.95
C PRO A 81 -5.13 -11.12 -4.23
N GLU A 82 -4.08 -11.91 -4.40
CA GLU A 82 -3.90 -13.18 -3.67
C GLU A 82 -3.19 -12.97 -2.33
N ILE A 83 -2.34 -11.93 -2.26
CA ILE A 83 -1.54 -11.60 -1.07
C ILE A 83 -1.62 -10.11 -0.83
N VAL A 84 -1.73 -9.72 0.44
CA VAL A 84 -1.77 -8.32 0.87
C VAL A 84 -0.67 -8.06 1.88
N PHE A 85 0.18 -7.07 1.60
CA PHE A 85 1.12 -6.50 2.55
C PHE A 85 0.64 -5.12 2.98
N HIS A 86 0.27 -4.99 4.24
CA HIS A 86 -0.27 -3.74 4.78
C HIS A 86 0.79 -2.95 5.53
N PHE A 87 1.35 -1.94 4.87
CA PHE A 87 2.34 -1.01 5.45
C PHE A 87 1.81 0.42 5.62
N ALA A 88 0.57 0.68 5.20
CA ALA A 88 -0.06 1.99 5.36
C ALA A 88 -0.46 2.20 6.81
N ALA A 89 0.41 2.85 7.56
CA ALA A 89 0.19 3.19 8.97
C ALA A 89 0.98 4.43 9.34
N GLN A 90 0.51 5.16 10.36
CA GLN A 90 1.28 6.21 11.02
C GLN A 90 2.18 5.56 12.07
N SER A 91 3.49 5.54 11.84
CA SER A 91 4.46 4.81 12.67
C SER A 91 5.30 5.69 13.58
N LEU A 92 5.27 7.02 13.41
CA LEU A 92 6.09 7.94 14.19
C LEU A 92 5.45 8.22 15.54
N VAL A 93 6.15 7.89 16.63
CA VAL A 93 5.68 8.10 18.00
C VAL A 93 5.34 9.57 18.27
N ILE A 94 6.21 10.49 17.80
CA ILE A 94 6.01 11.93 18.01
C ILE A 94 4.72 12.43 17.33
N GLU A 95 4.37 11.90 16.17
CA GLU A 95 3.10 12.23 15.51
C GLU A 95 1.91 11.67 16.28
N GLY A 96 2.05 10.50 16.92
CA GLY A 96 1.02 9.95 17.79
C GLY A 96 0.69 10.86 18.98
N PHE A 97 1.68 11.52 19.55
CA PHE A 97 1.46 12.49 20.59
C PHE A 97 0.85 13.80 20.10
N LYS A 98 1.29 14.28 18.94
CA LYS A 98 0.77 15.53 18.35
C LYS A 98 -0.65 15.37 17.79
N ASN A 99 -0.94 14.27 17.14
CA ASN A 99 -2.18 14.00 16.42
C ASN A 99 -2.72 12.59 16.75
N PRO A 100 -3.15 12.32 18.00
CA PRO A 100 -3.57 10.96 18.38
C PRO A 100 -4.78 10.47 17.59
N ARG A 101 -5.72 11.35 17.28
CA ARG A 101 -6.90 10.99 16.47
C ARG A 101 -6.50 10.51 15.08
N LYS A 102 -5.60 11.20 14.40
CA LYS A 102 -5.10 10.83 13.07
C LYS A 102 -4.39 9.46 13.13
N THR A 103 -3.58 9.24 14.15
CA THR A 103 -2.87 7.98 14.35
C THR A 103 -3.84 6.82 14.55
N LEU A 104 -4.84 6.98 15.43
CA LEU A 104 -5.86 5.96 15.65
C LEU A 104 -6.67 5.69 14.37
N THR A 105 -7.09 6.73 13.67
CA THR A 105 -7.84 6.59 12.43
C THR A 105 -7.04 5.82 11.39
N SER A 106 -5.80 6.22 11.14
CA SER A 106 -4.93 5.55 10.15
C SER A 106 -4.62 4.11 10.52
N ASN A 107 -4.34 3.84 11.79
CA ASN A 107 -3.81 2.54 12.22
C ASN A 107 -4.90 1.53 12.62
N ILE A 108 -6.13 1.97 12.84
CA ILE A 108 -7.26 1.11 13.21
C ILE A 108 -8.31 1.10 12.11
N ILE A 109 -8.83 2.26 11.72
CA ILE A 109 -9.89 2.35 10.71
C ILE A 109 -9.37 1.96 9.33
N GLY A 110 -8.15 2.38 8.97
CA GLY A 110 -7.54 1.99 7.70
C GLY A 110 -7.48 0.47 7.49
N PRO A 111 -6.85 -0.29 8.40
CA PRO A 111 -6.86 -1.76 8.32
C PRO A 111 -8.26 -2.37 8.35
N PHE A 112 -9.15 -1.86 9.18
CA PHE A 112 -10.54 -2.33 9.22
C PHE A 112 -11.21 -2.20 7.85
N ASN A 113 -11.08 -1.04 7.20
CA ASN A 113 -11.64 -0.81 5.87
C ASN A 113 -11.02 -1.71 4.81
N LEU A 114 -9.74 -2.06 4.98
CA LEU A 114 -9.03 -2.92 4.04
C LEU A 114 -9.54 -4.37 4.05
N ILE A 115 -9.89 -4.89 5.23
CA ILE A 115 -10.34 -6.29 5.39
C ILE A 115 -11.85 -6.44 5.24
N GLU A 116 -12.60 -5.38 5.29
CA GLU A 116 -14.06 -5.39 5.10
C GLU A 116 -14.44 -5.70 3.65
#